data_72ae8e55bcc507c4d1f2879f3ae7b585
#
_entry.id   72ae8e55bcc507c4d1f2879f3ae7b585
#
_cell.length_a   1.000
_cell.length_b   1.000
_cell.length_c   1.000
_cell.angle_alpha   90.00
_cell.angle_beta   90.00
_cell.angle_gamma   90.00
#
_symmetry.space_group_name_H-M   'P 1'
#
loop_
_entity.id
_entity.type
_entity.pdbx_description
1 polymer ?
#
loop_
_entity_poly.entity_id
_entity_poly.type
_entity_poly.pdbx_seq_one_letter_code
_entity_poly.pdbx_strand_id
1 'polypeptide(L)'
;VNGDRILSNDNGKVLFNGNSVKPSSTNILDDAYISVNMRIRDMDNEKKWLISLLREIRYPRFLGSAALETAYVAVGKSNAFIQIIPNLRTFDCIGALFLVKSAGGWIEFLNNDIDNVDLRKPERFSYVAASNSTIGDLIMSFRT
;
A
#
# COMPACT_ATOMS: atom_id res chain seq x y z
N VAL A 1 -5.05 15.64 -6.07
CA VAL A 1 -6.28 15.69 -6.84
C VAL A 1 -7.18 16.71 -6.16
N ASN A 2 -7.76 17.67 -6.90
CA ASN A 2 -8.66 18.71 -6.39
C ASN A 2 -8.10 19.59 -5.24
N GLY A 3 -6.78 19.78 -5.16
CA GLY A 3 -6.14 20.61 -4.14
C GLY A 3 -5.93 19.92 -2.78
N ASP A 4 -6.26 18.63 -2.66
CA ASP A 4 -5.96 17.86 -1.45
C ASP A 4 -4.45 17.79 -1.19
N ARG A 5 -4.06 17.98 0.07
CA ARG A 5 -2.67 17.95 0.52
C ARG A 5 -2.50 16.94 1.65
N ILE A 6 -1.52 16.07 1.48
CA ILE A 6 -1.07 15.13 2.52
C ILE A 6 0.34 15.54 2.90
N LEU A 7 0.57 15.79 4.17
CA LEU A 7 1.85 16.20 4.73
C LEU A 7 2.23 15.26 5.87
N SER A 8 3.52 15.00 6.00
CA SER A 8 4.09 14.33 7.17
C SER A 8 5.13 15.23 7.81
N ASN A 9 5.31 15.11 9.10
CA ASN A 9 6.38 15.74 9.84
C ASN A 9 7.28 14.71 10.54
N ASP A 10 8.43 15.16 11.02
CA ASP A 10 9.44 14.30 11.68
C ASP A 10 8.93 13.64 12.98
N ASN A 11 7.81 14.09 13.52
CA ASN A 11 7.19 13.58 14.75
C ASN A 11 6.13 12.50 14.48
N GLY A 12 6.08 11.93 13.27
CA GLY A 12 5.14 10.86 12.92
C GLY A 12 3.68 11.32 12.79
N LYS A 13 3.42 12.61 12.62
CA LYS A 13 2.08 13.12 12.33
C LYS A 13 1.87 13.20 10.84
N VAL A 14 0.73 12.67 10.40
CA VAL A 14 0.25 12.85 9.03
C VAL A 14 -0.95 13.77 9.06
N LEU A 15 -0.93 14.76 8.16
CA LEU A 15 -1.98 15.76 8.02
C LEU A 15 -2.66 15.58 6.64
N PHE A 16 -3.97 15.58 6.63
CA PHE A 16 -4.77 15.66 5.42
C PHE A 16 -5.56 16.97 5.44
N ASN A 17 -5.26 17.86 4.50
CA ASN A 17 -5.85 19.20 4.43
C ASN A 17 -5.73 19.98 5.77
N GLY A 18 -4.58 19.86 6.43
CA GLY A 18 -4.29 20.52 7.70
C GLY A 18 -4.82 19.82 8.95
N ASN A 19 -5.63 18.78 8.81
CA ASN A 19 -6.17 18.01 9.92
C ASN A 19 -5.33 16.77 10.20
N SER A 20 -5.06 16.49 11.48
CA SER A 20 -4.37 15.24 11.86
C SER A 20 -5.23 14.03 11.54
N VAL A 21 -4.63 13.05 10.87
CA VAL A 21 -5.29 11.82 10.45
C VAL A 21 -4.48 10.61 10.89
N LYS A 22 -5.14 9.44 10.88
CA LYS A 22 -4.52 8.14 11.17
C LYS A 22 -4.99 7.12 10.14
N PRO A 23 -4.24 6.03 9.94
CA PRO A 23 -4.71 4.88 9.19
C PRO A 23 -5.98 4.30 9.81
N SER A 24 -6.72 3.54 9.02
CA SER A 24 -7.92 2.84 9.48
C SER A 24 -7.58 1.81 10.58
N SER A 25 -8.47 1.65 11.53
CA SER A 25 -8.37 0.63 12.59
C SER A 25 -9.13 -0.67 12.25
N THR A 26 -9.66 -0.81 11.04
CA THR A 26 -10.33 -2.04 10.58
C THR A 26 -9.36 -3.22 10.60
N ASN A 27 -9.81 -4.35 11.12
CA ASN A 27 -9.03 -5.60 11.27
C ASN A 27 -9.69 -6.80 10.57
N ILE A 28 -10.70 -6.56 9.74
CA ILE A 28 -11.50 -7.59 9.05
C ILE A 28 -11.42 -7.33 7.54
N LEU A 29 -11.02 -8.35 6.77
CA LEU A 29 -10.86 -8.23 5.32
C LEU A 29 -12.18 -7.91 4.61
N ASP A 30 -13.30 -8.50 5.04
CA ASP A 30 -14.62 -8.27 4.42
C ASP A 30 -15.07 -6.80 4.53
N ASP A 31 -14.60 -6.08 5.56
CA ASP A 31 -14.88 -4.66 5.75
C ASP A 31 -13.80 -3.74 5.16
N ALA A 32 -12.73 -4.32 4.62
CA ALA A 32 -11.58 -3.57 4.16
C ALA A 32 -11.75 -3.05 2.72
N TYR A 33 -11.40 -1.78 2.51
CA TYR A 33 -11.18 -1.19 1.18
C TYR A 33 -9.73 -1.43 0.77
N ILE A 34 -9.51 -2.32 -0.19
CA ILE A 34 -8.18 -2.69 -0.66
C ILE A 34 -8.01 -2.29 -2.11
N SER A 35 -6.99 -1.48 -2.37
CA SER A 35 -6.59 -1.10 -3.71
C SER A 35 -5.51 -2.04 -4.23
N VAL A 36 -5.57 -2.37 -5.52
CA VAL A 36 -4.62 -3.28 -6.15
C VAL A 36 -4.13 -2.70 -7.47
N ASN A 37 -2.83 -2.72 -7.70
CA ASN A 37 -2.24 -2.47 -9.01
C ASN A 37 -1.80 -3.81 -9.62
N MET A 38 -2.59 -4.31 -10.57
CA MET A 38 -2.35 -5.56 -11.25
C MET A 38 -2.76 -5.47 -12.72
N ARG A 39 -2.14 -6.31 -13.55
CA ARG A 39 -2.62 -6.61 -14.91
C ARG A 39 -2.82 -8.09 -15.02
N ILE A 40 -4.00 -8.53 -15.46
CA ILE A 40 -4.34 -9.96 -15.53
C ILE A 40 -3.33 -10.74 -16.36
N ARG A 41 -2.83 -10.16 -17.46
CA ARG A 41 -1.81 -10.80 -18.31
C ARG A 41 -0.46 -11.06 -17.64
N ASP A 42 -0.17 -10.35 -16.53
CA ASP A 42 1.09 -10.48 -15.80
C ASP A 42 0.94 -11.41 -14.56
N MET A 43 -0.24 -12.03 -14.42
CA MET A 43 -0.53 -12.97 -13.34
C MET A 43 -0.01 -14.36 -13.70
N ASP A 44 1.07 -14.73 -13.03
CA ASP A 44 1.69 -16.06 -13.07
C ASP A 44 1.28 -16.91 -11.85
N ASN A 45 1.89 -18.09 -11.71
CA ASN A 45 1.61 -18.98 -10.59
C ASN A 45 1.99 -18.39 -9.24
N GLU A 46 3.05 -17.59 -9.18
CA GLU A 46 3.54 -16.97 -7.94
C GLU A 46 2.59 -15.89 -7.41
N LYS A 47 1.76 -15.33 -8.29
CA LYS A 47 0.82 -14.25 -7.98
C LYS A 47 -0.63 -14.71 -7.83
N LYS A 48 -0.90 -16.01 -8.01
CA LYS A 48 -2.27 -16.57 -7.90
C LYS A 48 -2.91 -16.35 -6.53
N TRP A 49 -2.11 -16.23 -5.48
CA TRP A 49 -2.60 -15.92 -4.14
C TRP A 49 -3.45 -14.64 -4.11
N LEU A 50 -3.13 -13.66 -4.95
CA LEU A 50 -3.91 -12.42 -5.05
C LEU A 50 -5.34 -12.69 -5.52
N ILE A 51 -5.56 -13.65 -6.41
CA ILE A 51 -6.91 -14.03 -6.85
C ILE A 51 -7.72 -14.63 -5.68
N SER A 52 -7.07 -15.44 -4.84
CA SER A 52 -7.71 -15.99 -3.65
C SER A 52 -8.08 -14.87 -2.66
N LEU A 53 -7.15 -13.95 -2.41
CA LEU A 53 -7.42 -12.77 -1.58
C LEU A 53 -8.59 -11.94 -2.14
N LEU A 54 -8.62 -11.68 -3.46
CA LEU A 54 -9.68 -10.86 -4.09
C LEU A 54 -11.09 -11.46 -3.94
N ARG A 55 -11.20 -12.76 -3.67
CA ARG A 55 -12.50 -13.42 -3.39
C ARG A 55 -12.98 -13.18 -1.96
N GLU A 56 -12.07 -12.86 -1.05
CA GLU A 56 -12.37 -12.63 0.37
C GLU A 56 -12.61 -11.16 0.71
N ILE A 57 -12.26 -10.24 -0.19
CA ILE A 57 -12.49 -8.81 0.00
C ILE A 57 -13.76 -8.36 -0.72
N ARG A 58 -14.60 -7.62 -0.01
CA ARG A 58 -15.88 -7.10 -0.54
C ARG A 58 -15.67 -5.95 -1.54
N TYR A 59 -14.67 -5.11 -1.31
CA TYR A 59 -14.50 -3.84 -2.04
C TYR A 59 -13.11 -3.66 -2.65
N PRO A 60 -12.70 -4.48 -3.64
CA PRO A 60 -11.45 -4.22 -4.36
C PRO A 60 -11.55 -2.92 -5.16
N ARG A 61 -10.45 -2.19 -5.26
CA ARG A 61 -10.31 -0.95 -6.01
C ARG A 61 -9.12 -1.00 -6.95
N PHE A 62 -9.24 -0.34 -8.09
CA PHE A 62 -8.22 -0.27 -9.13
C PHE A 62 -8.19 1.16 -9.67
N LEU A 63 -7.47 2.08 -9.01
CA LEU A 63 -7.44 3.49 -9.39
C LEU A 63 -6.32 3.80 -10.38
N GLY A 64 -5.26 2.99 -10.42
CA GLY A 64 -4.16 3.12 -11.36
C GLY A 64 -3.13 4.20 -11.00
N SER A 65 -3.10 4.64 -9.74
CA SER A 65 -2.12 5.58 -9.23
C SER A 65 -1.50 5.08 -7.93
N ALA A 66 -0.39 4.36 -8.03
CA ALA A 66 0.25 3.73 -6.87
C ALA A 66 0.59 4.72 -5.74
N ALA A 67 1.11 5.90 -6.07
CA ALA A 67 1.41 6.92 -5.08
C ALA A 67 0.16 7.39 -4.33
N LEU A 68 -0.93 7.66 -5.06
CA LEU A 68 -2.19 8.11 -4.47
C LEU A 68 -2.84 7.01 -3.62
N GLU A 69 -2.90 5.79 -4.15
CA GLU A 69 -3.52 4.64 -3.49
C GLU A 69 -2.76 4.28 -2.20
N THR A 70 -1.42 4.31 -2.24
CA THR A 70 -0.58 4.13 -1.04
C THR A 70 -0.80 5.26 -0.03
N ALA A 71 -0.84 6.52 -0.48
CA ALA A 71 -1.09 7.65 0.41
C ALA A 71 -2.48 7.60 1.07
N TYR A 72 -3.48 7.04 0.40
CA TYR A 72 -4.82 6.84 0.98
C TYR A 72 -4.83 5.87 2.17
N VAL A 73 -3.90 4.92 2.21
CA VAL A 73 -3.70 4.06 3.39
C VAL A 73 -3.26 4.90 4.60
N ALA A 74 -2.30 5.81 4.41
CA ALA A 74 -1.80 6.68 5.48
C ALA A 74 -2.87 7.58 6.09
N VAL A 75 -3.87 8.00 5.30
CA VAL A 75 -4.92 8.94 5.74
C VAL A 75 -6.25 8.24 6.08
N GLY A 76 -6.27 6.91 6.13
CA GLY A 76 -7.45 6.14 6.52
C GLY A 76 -8.57 6.07 5.48
N LYS A 77 -8.31 6.44 4.23
CA LYS A 77 -9.27 6.33 3.11
C LYS A 77 -9.25 4.95 2.45
N SER A 78 -8.22 4.17 2.68
CA SER A 78 -8.07 2.78 2.25
C SER A 78 -7.45 1.98 3.38
N ASN A 79 -7.70 0.67 3.41
CA ASN A 79 -7.13 -0.23 4.42
C ASN A 79 -5.83 -0.85 3.95
N ALA A 80 -5.67 -1.06 2.64
CA ALA A 80 -4.42 -1.50 2.06
C ALA A 80 -4.30 -1.10 0.59
N PHE A 81 -3.04 -1.11 0.12
CA PHE A 81 -2.69 -1.07 -1.29
C PHE A 81 -1.69 -2.18 -1.60
N ILE A 82 -1.92 -2.90 -2.70
CA ILE A 82 -1.08 -4.01 -3.16
C ILE A 82 -0.52 -3.69 -4.54
N GLN A 83 0.78 -3.50 -4.60
CA GLN A 83 1.56 -3.43 -5.82
C GLN A 83 2.15 -4.81 -6.11
N ILE A 84 1.44 -5.63 -6.89
CA ILE A 84 1.85 -7.03 -7.10
C ILE A 84 2.98 -7.17 -8.13
N ILE A 85 3.08 -6.25 -9.09
CA ILE A 85 4.08 -6.32 -10.17
C ILE A 85 5.23 -5.40 -9.83
N PRO A 86 6.50 -5.88 -9.88
CA PRO A 86 7.67 -5.06 -9.57
C PRO A 86 7.99 -4.09 -10.73
N ASN A 87 7.17 -3.07 -10.91
CA ASN A 87 7.33 -2.09 -11.98
C ASN A 87 7.38 -0.63 -11.53
N LEU A 88 7.20 -0.35 -10.24
CA LEU A 88 7.32 1.00 -9.68
C LEU A 88 8.78 1.35 -9.44
N ARG A 89 9.17 2.53 -9.89
CA ARG A 89 10.47 3.12 -9.56
C ARG A 89 10.42 3.72 -8.17
N THR A 90 11.58 3.90 -7.53
CA THR A 90 11.71 4.45 -6.19
C THR A 90 10.92 5.74 -6.02
N PHE A 91 11.06 6.70 -6.93
CA PHE A 91 10.39 8.00 -6.84
C PHE A 91 8.87 7.94 -7.11
N ASP A 92 8.36 6.84 -7.68
CA ASP A 92 6.92 6.63 -7.86
C ASP A 92 6.23 6.21 -6.55
N CYS A 93 6.96 5.72 -5.54
CA CYS A 93 6.37 5.13 -4.34
C CYS A 93 6.96 5.63 -3.01
N ILE A 94 8.24 6.06 -2.98
CA ILE A 94 8.94 6.31 -1.71
C ILE A 94 8.25 7.37 -0.83
N GLY A 95 7.74 8.45 -1.42
CA GLY A 95 7.05 9.50 -0.68
C GLY A 95 5.75 8.99 -0.02
N ALA A 96 4.98 8.19 -0.73
CA ALA A 96 3.75 7.61 -0.19
C ALA A 96 4.02 6.52 0.86
N LEU A 97 5.06 5.70 0.66
CA LEU A 97 5.52 4.72 1.67
C LEU A 97 5.99 5.42 2.95
N PHE A 98 6.71 6.53 2.81
CA PHE A 98 7.10 7.35 3.96
C PHE A 98 5.86 7.86 4.74
N LEU A 99 4.80 8.30 4.05
CA LEU A 99 3.56 8.72 4.70
C LEU A 99 2.92 7.55 5.48
N VAL A 100 2.84 6.36 4.91
CA VAL A 100 2.28 5.17 5.58
C VAL A 100 3.09 4.85 6.83
N LYS A 101 4.43 4.81 6.73
CA LYS A 101 5.32 4.56 7.88
C LYS A 101 5.16 5.64 8.96
N SER A 102 5.13 6.91 8.58
CA SER A 102 4.96 8.05 9.51
C SER A 102 3.60 8.02 10.21
N ALA A 103 2.57 7.53 9.55
CA ALA A 103 1.23 7.38 10.12
C ALA A 103 1.10 6.18 11.08
N GLY A 104 2.12 5.31 11.16
CA GLY A 104 2.09 4.07 11.94
C GLY A 104 1.44 2.90 11.20
N GLY A 105 1.32 2.97 9.88
CA GLY A 105 0.89 1.87 9.04
C GLY A 105 1.98 0.79 8.88
N TRP A 106 1.63 -0.28 8.17
CA TRP A 106 2.45 -1.46 7.95
C TRP A 106 2.87 -1.55 6.47
N ILE A 107 4.11 -2.03 6.22
CA ILE A 107 4.64 -2.18 4.86
C ILE A 107 5.44 -3.48 4.78
N GLU A 108 5.21 -4.26 3.72
CA GLU A 108 5.99 -5.44 3.35
C GLU A 108 6.38 -5.38 1.88
N PHE A 109 7.68 -5.53 1.59
CA PHE A 109 8.18 -5.63 0.23
C PHE A 109 8.11 -7.07 -0.28
N LEU A 110 7.60 -7.25 -1.49
CA LEU A 110 7.38 -8.57 -2.07
C LEU A 110 8.58 -9.09 -2.87
N ASN A 111 9.45 -8.20 -3.34
CA ASN A 111 10.58 -8.54 -4.23
C ASN A 111 11.95 -8.03 -3.78
N ASN A 112 12.02 -6.97 -3.00
CA ASN A 112 13.28 -6.36 -2.57
C ASN A 112 13.24 -6.04 -1.08
N ASP A 113 14.41 -6.00 -0.46
CA ASP A 113 14.56 -5.50 0.90
C ASP A 113 14.82 -3.98 0.86
N ILE A 114 13.96 -3.20 1.51
CA ILE A 114 14.04 -1.74 1.52
C ILE A 114 15.32 -1.23 2.19
N ASP A 115 15.87 -1.97 3.15
CA ASP A 115 17.06 -1.57 3.88
C ASP A 115 18.32 -1.56 3.01
N ASN A 116 18.26 -2.24 1.86
CA ASN A 116 19.33 -2.36 0.88
C ASN A 116 19.10 -1.60 -0.43
N VAL A 117 18.07 -0.74 -0.48
CA VAL A 117 17.73 -0.01 -1.70
C VAL A 117 18.73 1.11 -1.97
N ASP A 118 19.41 1.06 -3.10
CA ASP A 118 20.21 2.16 -3.63
C ASP A 118 19.32 3.08 -4.47
N LEU A 119 18.93 4.24 -3.92
CA LEU A 119 18.07 5.22 -4.60
C LEU A 119 18.64 5.75 -5.93
N ARG A 120 19.95 5.55 -6.19
CA ARG A 120 20.62 5.93 -7.45
C ARG A 120 20.42 4.91 -8.55
N LYS A 121 20.00 3.70 -8.21
CA LYS A 121 19.78 2.61 -9.18
C LYS A 121 18.31 2.59 -9.64
N PRO A 122 18.05 2.15 -10.87
CA PRO A 122 16.69 2.02 -11.40
C PRO A 122 15.98 0.78 -10.86
N GLU A 123 15.92 0.64 -9.54
CA GLU A 123 15.23 -0.48 -8.90
C GLU A 123 13.72 -0.40 -9.09
N ARG A 124 13.08 -1.57 -9.10
CA ARG A 124 11.64 -1.72 -9.26
C ARG A 124 11.06 -2.45 -8.07
N PHE A 125 9.92 -1.98 -7.61
CA PHE A 125 9.29 -2.44 -6.37
C PHE A 125 7.93 -3.06 -6.59
N SER A 126 7.68 -4.09 -5.80
CA SER A 126 6.37 -4.61 -5.46
C SER A 126 6.24 -4.68 -3.94
N TYR A 127 5.09 -4.32 -3.40
CA TYR A 127 4.88 -4.22 -1.96
C TYR A 127 3.40 -4.28 -1.59
N VAL A 128 3.16 -4.54 -0.32
CA VAL A 128 1.87 -4.34 0.35
C VAL A 128 2.06 -3.21 1.37
N ALA A 129 1.19 -2.21 1.31
CA ALA A 129 1.05 -1.19 2.34
C ALA A 129 -0.31 -1.36 3.01
N ALA A 130 -0.37 -1.44 4.33
CA ALA A 130 -1.61 -1.65 5.07
C ALA A 130 -1.77 -0.66 6.22
N SER A 131 -3.01 -0.43 6.62
CA SER A 131 -3.36 0.48 7.72
C SER A 131 -2.79 0.04 9.07
N ASN A 132 -2.60 -1.27 9.27
CA ASN A 132 -2.05 -1.87 10.47
C ASN A 132 -1.50 -3.27 10.17
N SER A 133 -0.78 -3.86 11.13
CA SER A 133 -0.18 -5.19 10.98
C SER A 133 -1.23 -6.30 10.81
N THR A 134 -2.37 -6.21 11.47
CA THR A 134 -3.42 -7.23 11.37
C THR A 134 -3.91 -7.39 9.93
N ILE A 135 -4.21 -6.28 9.24
CA ILE A 135 -4.60 -6.32 7.82
C ILE A 135 -3.43 -6.78 6.95
N GLY A 136 -2.21 -6.31 7.24
CA GLY A 136 -1.01 -6.73 6.52
C GLY A 136 -0.78 -8.23 6.60
N ASP A 137 -0.79 -8.80 7.81
CA ASP A 137 -0.58 -10.22 8.07
C ASP A 137 -1.70 -11.08 7.44
N LEU A 138 -2.96 -10.62 7.51
CA LEU A 138 -4.09 -11.29 6.84
C LEU A 138 -3.89 -11.34 5.33
N ILE A 139 -3.47 -10.25 4.70
CA ILE A 139 -3.18 -10.22 3.26
C ILE A 139 -2.03 -11.19 2.94
N MET A 140 -0.94 -11.15 3.71
CA MET A 140 0.24 -11.98 3.46
C MET A 140 -0.01 -13.46 3.71
N SER A 141 -0.98 -13.84 4.54
CA SER A 141 -1.35 -15.24 4.76
C SER A 141 -1.83 -15.96 3.49
N PHE A 142 -2.31 -15.24 2.50
CA PHE A 142 -2.67 -15.80 1.18
C PHE A 142 -1.46 -16.12 0.29
N ARG A 143 -0.29 -15.54 0.61
CA ARG A 143 0.93 -15.73 -0.19
C ARG A 143 1.61 -17.08 0.04
N THR A 144 1.23 -17.79 1.06
CA THR A 144 1.80 -19.11 1.42
C THR A 144 1.40 -20.22 0.46
#